data_3714817cc88b71463eee97a3aae6fa6f
#
_entry.id   3714817cc88b71463eee97a3aae6fa6f
#
_cell.length_a   1.000
_cell.length_b   1.000
_cell.length_c   1.000
_cell.angle_alpha   90.00
_cell.angle_beta   90.00
_cell.angle_gamma   90.00
#
_symmetry.space_group_name_H-M   'P 1'
#
loop_
_entity.id
_entity.type
_entity.pdbx_description
1 polymer ?
#
loop_
_entity_poly.entity_id
_entity_poly.type
_entity_poly.pdbx_seq_one_letter_code
_entity_poly.pdbx_strand_id
1 'polypeptide(L)'
;IDASLEAKVTITGSFDDATASYFGGVVVTDNKNRKFIIKEKMEEYPVLVYMPNFGSKSGSSDVGRMKVLSPLVETAFGLARSGDYFKALNLNGLIYANTLGFDSNIAIDALEVGAIASGLSGTGSSFVAICEDEAIDDIKETWSKYEGRVIETKVDNIGCQFIG
;
A
#
# COMPACT_ATOMS: atom_id res chain seq x y z
N ILE A 1 3.96 -15.74 -8.75
CA ILE A 1 5.03 -14.82 -9.15
C ILE A 1 5.43 -15.08 -10.60
N ASP A 2 5.93 -16.27 -10.95
CA ASP A 2 6.39 -16.56 -12.31
C ASP A 2 5.23 -16.47 -13.33
N ALA A 3 4.06 -16.99 -12.99
CA ALA A 3 2.84 -16.85 -13.80
C ALA A 3 2.44 -15.37 -14.01
N SER A 4 2.62 -14.52 -13.01
CA SER A 4 2.31 -13.08 -13.11
C SER A 4 3.29 -12.34 -14.03
N LEU A 5 4.55 -12.75 -14.03
CA LEU A 5 5.57 -12.25 -14.96
C LEU A 5 5.31 -12.71 -16.39
N GLU A 6 4.98 -13.98 -16.58
CA GLU A 6 4.63 -14.57 -17.88
C GLU A 6 3.40 -13.89 -18.49
N ALA A 7 2.38 -13.64 -17.66
CA ALA A 7 1.17 -12.93 -18.06
C ALA A 7 1.37 -11.42 -18.27
N LYS A 8 2.54 -10.87 -17.96
CA LYS A 8 2.90 -9.43 -18.05
C LYS A 8 1.94 -8.51 -17.27
N VAL A 9 1.37 -9.01 -16.16
CA VAL A 9 0.50 -8.21 -15.29
C VAL A 9 1.28 -7.46 -14.21
N THR A 10 2.57 -7.75 -14.07
CA THR A 10 3.50 -7.08 -13.16
C THR A 10 4.88 -7.00 -13.78
N ILE A 11 5.69 -6.02 -13.32
CA ILE A 11 7.08 -5.83 -13.75
C ILE A 11 8.05 -6.65 -12.87
N THR A 12 7.75 -6.74 -11.57
CA THR A 12 8.65 -7.34 -10.57
C THR A 12 8.21 -8.73 -10.10
N GLY A 13 7.03 -9.19 -10.51
CA GLY A 13 6.40 -10.41 -10.00
C GLY A 13 5.62 -10.22 -8.71
N SER A 14 5.60 -8.98 -8.14
CA SER A 14 4.86 -8.63 -6.92
C SER A 14 5.09 -9.64 -5.79
N PHE A 15 6.36 -9.89 -5.46
CA PHE A 15 6.71 -10.84 -4.40
C PHE A 15 6.20 -10.39 -3.03
N ASP A 16 6.26 -9.08 -2.76
CA ASP A 16 5.68 -8.40 -1.61
C ASP A 16 4.16 -8.65 -1.50
N ASP A 17 3.39 -8.32 -2.52
CA ASP A 17 1.94 -8.51 -2.53
C ASP A 17 1.55 -9.98 -2.35
N ALA A 18 2.22 -10.88 -3.07
CA ALA A 18 1.96 -12.31 -3.00
C ALA A 18 2.25 -12.89 -1.60
N THR A 19 3.34 -12.43 -0.97
CA THR A 19 3.74 -12.90 0.36
C THR A 19 2.87 -12.31 1.45
N ALA A 20 2.48 -11.03 1.36
CA ALA A 20 1.53 -10.42 2.29
C ALA A 20 0.18 -11.13 2.25
N SER A 21 -0.37 -11.38 1.06
CA SER A 21 -1.63 -12.11 0.88
C SER A 21 -1.57 -13.55 1.39
N TYR A 22 -0.43 -14.22 1.25
CA TYR A 22 -0.27 -15.61 1.66
C TYR A 22 -0.09 -15.78 3.16
N PHE A 23 0.69 -14.89 3.79
CA PHE A 23 1.09 -15.04 5.18
C PHE A 23 0.29 -14.18 6.15
N GLY A 24 -0.33 -13.10 5.70
CA GLY A 24 -0.90 -12.06 6.55
C GLY A 24 0.16 -11.27 7.33
N GLY A 25 -0.30 -10.34 8.15
CA GLY A 25 0.55 -9.47 8.96
C GLY A 25 1.40 -8.51 8.14
N VAL A 26 2.59 -8.19 8.63
CA VAL A 26 3.57 -7.36 7.95
C VAL A 26 4.64 -8.21 7.30
N VAL A 27 4.91 -7.95 6.03
CA VAL A 27 6.06 -8.50 5.33
C VAL A 27 6.90 -7.37 4.72
N VAL A 28 8.20 -7.40 4.97
CA VAL A 28 9.18 -6.56 4.28
C VAL A 28 10.08 -7.48 3.48
N THR A 29 10.19 -7.22 2.19
CA THR A 29 10.83 -8.14 1.24
C THR A 29 11.90 -7.46 0.40
N ASP A 30 12.89 -8.24 -0.01
CA ASP A 30 13.73 -7.93 -1.16
C ASP A 30 13.12 -8.61 -2.39
N ASN A 31 12.34 -7.85 -3.15
CA ASN A 31 11.62 -8.36 -4.32
C ASN A 31 12.57 -8.88 -5.40
N LYS A 32 13.75 -8.25 -5.57
CA LYS A 32 14.74 -8.64 -6.56
C LYS A 32 15.30 -10.03 -6.30
N ASN A 33 15.61 -10.31 -5.04
CA ASN A 33 16.21 -11.59 -4.62
C ASN A 33 15.15 -12.57 -4.07
N ARG A 34 13.87 -12.17 -4.04
CA ARG A 34 12.72 -12.94 -3.49
C ARG A 34 13.00 -13.44 -2.08
N LYS A 35 13.45 -12.53 -1.21
CA LYS A 35 13.80 -12.84 0.18
C LYS A 35 12.94 -12.06 1.16
N PHE A 36 12.57 -12.71 2.24
CA PHE A 36 12.01 -12.06 3.42
C PHE A 36 13.10 -11.34 4.19
N ILE A 37 12.79 -10.11 4.60
CA ILE A 37 13.59 -9.32 5.55
C ILE A 37 12.90 -9.32 6.89
N ILE A 38 11.59 -9.05 6.90
CA ILE A 38 10.73 -9.10 8.10
C ILE A 38 9.45 -9.84 7.73
N LYS A 39 8.95 -10.60 8.70
CA LYS A 39 7.64 -11.22 8.69
C LYS A 39 7.16 -11.29 10.13
N GLU A 40 6.14 -10.50 10.46
CA GLU A 40 5.60 -10.44 11.80
C GLU A 40 4.10 -10.09 11.81
N LYS A 41 3.48 -10.25 12.97
CA LYS A 41 2.10 -9.81 13.17
C LYS A 41 2.05 -8.30 13.40
N MET A 42 0.93 -7.70 13.01
CA MET A 42 0.58 -6.31 13.31
C MET A 42 -0.70 -6.31 14.16
N GLU A 43 -0.90 -5.28 14.95
CA GLU A 43 -2.17 -5.03 15.60
C GLU A 43 -3.31 -4.96 14.57
N GLU A 44 -4.51 -5.45 14.94
CA GLU A 44 -5.65 -5.54 14.02
C GLU A 44 -6.34 -4.18 13.86
N TYR A 45 -5.64 -3.22 13.28
CA TYR A 45 -6.20 -1.92 12.96
C TYR A 45 -7.29 -2.01 11.88
N PRO A 46 -8.32 -1.16 11.95
CA PRO A 46 -9.18 -0.87 10.80
C PRO A 46 -8.36 -0.35 9.62
N VAL A 47 -8.74 -0.79 8.43
CA VAL A 47 -8.13 -0.36 7.17
C VAL A 47 -9.23 0.09 6.22
N LEU A 48 -9.10 1.29 5.69
CA LEU A 48 -9.96 1.81 4.64
C LEU A 48 -9.20 1.81 3.32
N VAL A 49 -9.84 1.31 2.28
CA VAL A 49 -9.28 1.30 0.93
C VAL A 49 -10.15 2.16 0.03
N TYR A 50 -9.63 3.30 -0.38
CA TYR A 50 -10.26 4.13 -1.39
C TYR A 50 -9.91 3.61 -2.80
N MET A 51 -10.92 3.34 -3.60
CA MET A 51 -10.80 2.91 -4.98
C MET A 51 -11.41 3.96 -5.90
N PRO A 52 -10.61 4.72 -6.66
CA PRO A 52 -11.16 5.67 -7.64
C PRO A 52 -11.90 4.94 -8.77
N ASN A 53 -12.81 5.66 -9.45
CA ASN A 53 -13.58 5.11 -10.57
C ASN A 53 -12.73 4.83 -11.83
N PHE A 54 -11.48 5.29 -11.84
CA PHE A 54 -10.50 4.98 -12.90
C PHE A 54 -9.43 4.03 -12.37
N GLY A 55 -8.99 3.10 -13.21
CA GLY A 55 -7.94 2.15 -12.86
C GLY A 55 -6.61 2.48 -13.50
N SER A 56 -5.52 2.03 -12.87
CA SER A 56 -4.20 1.95 -13.48
C SER A 56 -3.76 0.47 -13.57
N LYS A 57 -2.86 0.18 -14.51
CA LYS A 57 -2.26 -1.15 -14.62
C LYS A 57 -0.81 -1.06 -14.17
N SER A 58 -0.41 -1.85 -13.19
CA SER A 58 0.98 -1.90 -12.67
C SER A 58 2.02 -2.11 -13.78
N GLY A 59 1.68 -2.90 -14.80
CA GLY A 59 2.54 -3.15 -15.95
C GLY A 59 2.78 -1.93 -16.85
N SER A 60 2.03 -0.84 -16.69
CA SER A 60 2.18 0.40 -17.45
C SER A 60 2.82 1.55 -16.65
N SER A 61 3.27 1.28 -15.42
CA SER A 61 3.89 2.30 -14.57
C SER A 61 5.20 2.82 -15.18
N ASP A 62 5.43 4.14 -15.06
CA ASP A 62 6.67 4.78 -15.55
C ASP A 62 7.85 4.46 -14.63
N VAL A 63 8.50 3.34 -14.91
CA VAL A 63 9.67 2.86 -14.17
C VAL A 63 10.84 3.85 -14.25
N GLY A 64 10.98 4.59 -15.35
CA GLY A 64 12.03 5.62 -15.52
C GLY A 64 11.85 6.72 -14.49
N ARG A 65 10.63 7.22 -14.37
CA ARG A 65 10.28 8.27 -13.40
C ARG A 65 10.40 7.78 -11.95
N MET A 66 10.00 6.54 -11.67
CA MET A 66 10.16 5.91 -10.34
C MET A 66 11.64 5.85 -9.92
N LYS A 67 12.55 5.53 -10.84
CA LYS A 67 13.99 5.45 -10.55
C LYS A 67 14.61 6.78 -10.13
N VAL A 68 14.10 7.90 -10.59
CA VAL A 68 14.61 9.24 -10.20
C VAL A 68 14.45 9.47 -8.70
N LEU A 69 13.41 8.93 -8.09
CA LEU A 69 13.12 9.08 -6.66
C LEU A 69 13.62 7.91 -5.81
N SER A 70 14.40 7.00 -6.40
CA SER A 70 14.98 5.84 -5.68
C SER A 70 15.63 6.21 -4.34
N PRO A 71 16.43 7.29 -4.19
CA PRO A 71 17.02 7.64 -2.90
C PRO A 71 15.99 7.92 -1.80
N LEU A 72 14.82 8.50 -2.14
CA LEU A 72 13.75 8.74 -1.18
C LEU A 72 13.01 7.45 -0.83
N VAL A 73 12.82 6.57 -1.82
CA VAL A 73 12.24 5.24 -1.61
C VAL A 73 13.13 4.39 -0.71
N GLU A 74 14.46 4.48 -0.84
CA GLU A 74 15.41 3.82 0.07
C GLU A 74 15.25 4.31 1.52
N THR A 75 14.91 5.57 1.73
CA THR A 75 14.60 6.11 3.07
C THR A 75 13.32 5.46 3.63
N ALA A 76 12.25 5.37 2.83
CA ALA A 76 11.02 4.70 3.24
C ALA A 76 11.27 3.20 3.54
N PHE A 77 12.07 2.55 2.72
CA PHE A 77 12.48 1.15 2.95
C PHE A 77 13.29 0.99 4.24
N GLY A 78 14.17 1.96 4.55
CA GLY A 78 14.90 2.01 5.83
C GLY A 78 13.96 2.09 7.05
N LEU A 79 12.91 2.92 6.99
CA LEU A 79 11.87 3.00 8.01
C LEU A 79 11.15 1.66 8.18
N ALA A 80 10.73 1.04 7.08
CA ALA A 80 10.08 -0.28 7.13
C ALA A 80 10.99 -1.35 7.78
N ARG A 81 12.28 -1.34 7.45
CA ARG A 81 13.26 -2.26 8.05
C ARG A 81 13.52 -2.03 9.54
N SER A 82 13.29 -0.83 10.03
CA SER A 82 13.40 -0.50 11.45
C SER A 82 12.10 -0.71 12.25
N GLY A 83 11.04 -1.21 11.60
CA GLY A 83 9.73 -1.43 12.23
C GLY A 83 8.81 -0.21 12.23
N ASP A 84 9.21 0.91 11.63
CA ASP A 84 8.38 2.12 11.55
C ASP A 84 7.50 2.07 10.29
N TYR A 85 6.55 1.11 10.27
CA TYR A 85 5.73 0.78 9.10
C TYR A 85 4.80 1.92 8.70
N PHE A 86 4.25 2.64 9.67
CA PHE A 86 3.31 3.73 9.41
C PHE A 86 4.01 4.92 8.73
N LYS A 87 5.17 5.33 9.21
CA LYS A 87 5.95 6.37 8.53
C LYS A 87 6.46 5.90 7.17
N ALA A 88 6.84 4.62 7.05
CA ALA A 88 7.24 4.04 5.78
C ALA A 88 6.09 4.10 4.76
N LEU A 89 4.87 3.74 5.16
CA LEU A 89 3.68 3.81 4.31
C LEU A 89 3.38 5.25 3.88
N ASN A 90 3.37 6.20 4.82
CA ASN A 90 3.14 7.62 4.53
C ASN A 90 4.16 8.16 3.54
N LEU A 91 5.45 7.95 3.82
CA LEU A 91 6.52 8.48 2.96
C LEU A 91 6.48 7.85 1.57
N ASN A 92 6.43 6.52 1.49
CA ASN A 92 6.41 5.81 0.21
C ASN A 92 5.14 6.12 -0.59
N GLY A 93 3.99 6.16 0.07
CA GLY A 93 2.71 6.44 -0.56
C GLY A 93 2.65 7.84 -1.17
N LEU A 94 3.15 8.86 -0.48
CA LEU A 94 3.21 10.24 -0.98
C LEU A 94 4.22 10.40 -2.12
N ILE A 95 5.39 9.75 -2.02
CA ILE A 95 6.41 9.75 -3.09
C ILE A 95 5.80 9.17 -4.37
N TYR A 96 5.20 7.97 -4.28
CA TYR A 96 4.66 7.30 -5.47
C TYR A 96 3.39 7.95 -6.00
N ALA A 97 2.49 8.48 -5.16
CA ALA A 97 1.34 9.24 -5.63
C ALA A 97 1.77 10.39 -6.54
N ASN A 98 2.70 11.22 -6.07
CA ASN A 98 3.21 12.35 -6.86
C ASN A 98 4.01 11.88 -8.09
N THR A 99 4.81 10.82 -7.96
CA THR A 99 5.64 10.31 -9.08
C THR A 99 4.78 9.79 -10.22
N LEU A 100 3.70 9.10 -9.89
CA LEU A 100 2.82 8.45 -10.86
C LEU A 100 1.64 9.32 -11.28
N GLY A 101 1.53 10.55 -10.75
CA GLY A 101 0.52 11.53 -11.13
C GLY A 101 -0.86 11.30 -10.52
N PHE A 102 -0.91 10.61 -9.38
CA PHE A 102 -2.13 10.51 -8.57
C PHE A 102 -2.25 11.68 -7.59
N ASP A 103 -3.48 12.01 -7.20
CA ASP A 103 -3.74 13.08 -6.25
C ASP A 103 -3.33 12.65 -4.82
N SER A 104 -2.20 13.16 -4.36
CA SER A 104 -1.71 12.88 -3.00
C SER A 104 -2.57 13.48 -1.90
N ASN A 105 -3.48 14.43 -2.22
CA ASN A 105 -4.40 14.99 -1.23
C ASN A 105 -5.31 13.91 -0.64
N ILE A 106 -5.64 12.85 -1.40
CA ILE A 106 -6.42 11.72 -0.89
C ILE A 106 -5.78 11.12 0.38
N ALA A 107 -4.45 10.95 0.38
CA ALA A 107 -3.75 10.44 1.55
C ALA A 107 -3.61 11.50 2.66
N ILE A 108 -3.32 12.74 2.29
CA ILE A 108 -3.12 13.85 3.23
C ILE A 108 -4.41 14.12 4.01
N ASP A 109 -5.53 14.19 3.31
CA ASP A 109 -6.83 14.45 3.93
C ASP A 109 -7.25 13.35 4.92
N ALA A 110 -6.91 12.09 4.66
CA ALA A 110 -7.13 11.01 5.62
C ALA A 110 -6.26 11.18 6.88
N LEU A 111 -4.99 11.60 6.71
CA LEU A 111 -4.10 11.88 7.84
C LEU A 111 -4.59 13.07 8.68
N GLU A 112 -5.14 14.12 8.05
CA GLU A 112 -5.68 15.30 8.74
C GLU A 112 -6.86 14.97 9.66
N VAL A 113 -7.67 13.94 9.30
CA VAL A 113 -8.83 13.51 10.08
C VAL A 113 -8.58 12.27 10.93
N GLY A 114 -7.32 11.93 11.18
CA GLY A 114 -6.94 10.95 12.20
C GLY A 114 -6.49 9.59 11.70
N ALA A 115 -6.21 9.41 10.41
CA ALA A 115 -5.50 8.20 9.99
C ALA A 115 -4.09 8.15 10.60
N ILE A 116 -3.71 7.00 11.14
CA ILE A 116 -2.36 6.73 11.67
C ILE A 116 -1.36 6.70 10.51
N ALA A 117 -1.78 6.10 9.40
CA ALA A 117 -1.01 6.05 8.17
C ALA A 117 -1.93 6.07 6.95
N SER A 118 -1.49 6.75 5.88
CA SER A 118 -2.21 6.77 4.61
C SER A 118 -1.24 6.95 3.44
N GLY A 119 -1.56 6.32 2.31
CA GLY A 119 -0.73 6.43 1.12
C GLY A 119 -1.26 5.65 -0.07
N LEU A 120 -0.57 5.80 -1.20
CA LEU A 120 -0.87 5.03 -2.42
C LEU A 120 -0.60 3.54 -2.17
N SER A 121 -1.52 2.68 -2.55
CA SER A 121 -1.36 1.23 -2.48
C SER A 121 -0.59 0.73 -3.70
N GLY A 122 0.62 0.21 -3.49
CA GLY A 122 1.49 -0.28 -4.56
C GLY A 122 1.77 0.79 -5.61
N THR A 123 1.43 0.50 -6.87
CA THR A 123 1.54 1.44 -8.01
C THR A 123 0.23 2.15 -8.33
N GLY A 124 -0.75 2.10 -7.43
CA GLY A 124 -2.03 2.78 -7.54
C GLY A 124 -3.02 2.01 -8.44
N SER A 125 -4.17 2.56 -8.68
CA SER A 125 -4.73 3.89 -8.34
C SER A 125 -5.34 3.99 -6.93
N SER A 126 -5.44 2.89 -6.19
CA SER A 126 -6.08 2.87 -4.86
C SER A 126 -5.19 3.51 -3.80
N PHE A 127 -5.84 4.09 -2.77
CA PHE A 127 -5.20 4.57 -1.56
C PHE A 127 -5.66 3.76 -0.37
N VAL A 128 -4.82 3.70 0.66
CA VAL A 128 -5.17 3.05 1.92
C VAL A 128 -5.05 4.05 3.06
N ALA A 129 -5.86 3.86 4.10
CA ALA A 129 -5.71 4.50 5.40
C ALA A 129 -5.78 3.42 6.49
N ILE A 130 -4.87 3.47 7.45
CA ILE A 130 -4.87 2.68 8.68
C ILE A 130 -5.26 3.64 9.79
N CYS A 131 -6.21 3.27 10.66
CA CYS A 131 -6.72 4.17 11.69
C CYS A 131 -7.17 3.40 12.94
N GLU A 132 -7.54 4.13 13.98
CA GLU A 132 -8.35 3.59 15.08
C GLU A 132 -9.84 3.63 14.71
N ASP A 133 -10.68 2.93 15.47
CA ASP A 133 -12.12 2.83 15.22
C ASP A 133 -12.81 4.20 15.18
N GLU A 134 -12.37 5.14 16.00
CA GLU A 134 -12.94 6.47 16.13
C GLU A 134 -12.77 7.34 14.88
N ALA A 135 -11.76 7.07 14.05
CA ALA A 135 -11.49 7.87 12.84
C ALA A 135 -12.16 7.32 11.57
N ILE A 136 -12.80 6.15 11.63
CA ILE A 136 -13.37 5.47 10.45
C ILE A 136 -14.36 6.36 9.71
N ASP A 137 -15.32 6.94 10.44
CA ASP A 137 -16.40 7.71 9.84
C ASP A 137 -15.89 9.05 9.29
N ASP A 138 -14.97 9.71 9.97
CA ASP A 138 -14.36 10.97 9.52
C ASP A 138 -13.55 10.77 8.24
N ILE A 139 -12.81 9.66 8.12
CA ILE A 139 -12.08 9.32 6.90
C ILE A 139 -13.04 9.02 5.75
N LYS A 140 -14.11 8.27 5.99
CA LYS A 140 -15.14 7.98 4.97
C LYS A 140 -15.82 9.25 4.48
N GLU A 141 -16.22 10.15 5.39
CA GLU A 141 -16.81 11.43 5.05
C GLU A 141 -15.84 12.26 4.22
N THR A 142 -14.59 12.37 4.66
CA THR A 142 -13.54 13.10 3.96
C THR A 142 -13.29 12.55 2.55
N TRP A 143 -13.26 11.23 2.40
CA TRP A 143 -13.07 10.60 1.10
C TRP A 143 -14.31 10.61 0.21
N SER A 144 -15.50 10.90 0.74
CA SER A 144 -16.74 11.01 -0.06
C SER A 144 -16.72 12.14 -1.09
N LYS A 145 -15.82 13.13 -0.93
CA LYS A 145 -15.63 14.22 -1.90
C LYS A 145 -14.90 13.79 -3.19
N TYR A 146 -14.26 12.64 -3.16
CA TYR A 146 -13.56 12.08 -4.31
C TYR A 146 -14.44 11.08 -5.06
N GLU A 147 -14.34 11.05 -6.39
CA GLU A 147 -15.10 10.11 -7.23
C GLU A 147 -14.53 8.69 -7.11
N GLY A 148 -15.17 7.86 -6.31
CA GLY A 148 -14.73 6.49 -6.06
C GLY A 148 -15.59 5.77 -5.04
N ARG A 149 -15.07 4.70 -4.51
CA ARG A 149 -15.71 3.96 -3.41
C ARG A 149 -14.70 3.66 -2.31
N VAL A 150 -15.18 3.57 -1.08
CA VAL A 150 -14.41 3.14 0.08
C VAL A 150 -14.81 1.73 0.45
N ILE A 151 -13.82 0.87 0.68
CA ILE A 151 -13.98 -0.47 1.25
C ILE A 151 -13.39 -0.42 2.65
N GLU A 152 -14.18 -0.84 3.63
CA GLU A 152 -13.72 -1.05 5.00
C GLU A 152 -13.28 -2.49 5.18
N THR A 153 -12.14 -2.68 5.81
CA THR A 153 -11.56 -3.97 6.18
C THR A 153 -10.67 -3.80 7.41
N LYS A 154 -9.87 -4.78 7.75
CA LYS A 154 -8.89 -4.69 8.83
C LYS A 154 -7.62 -5.44 8.48
N VAL A 155 -6.57 -5.23 9.28
CA VAL A 155 -5.35 -6.03 9.21
C VAL A 155 -5.69 -7.50 9.42
N ASP A 156 -5.23 -8.36 8.51
CA ASP A 156 -5.33 -9.82 8.62
C ASP A 156 -3.95 -10.42 8.94
N ASN A 157 -3.87 -11.14 10.05
CA ASN A 157 -2.64 -11.80 10.51
C ASN A 157 -2.58 -13.30 10.18
N ILE A 158 -3.55 -13.80 9.42
CA ILE A 158 -3.68 -15.24 9.14
C ILE A 158 -3.28 -15.56 7.70
N GLY A 159 -3.68 -14.71 6.76
CA GLY A 159 -3.42 -14.87 5.33
C GLY A 159 -4.23 -15.99 4.69
N CYS A 160 -3.67 -16.62 3.67
CA CYS A 160 -4.35 -17.64 2.88
C CYS A 160 -4.60 -18.92 3.70
N GLN A 161 -5.86 -19.40 3.66
CA GLN A 161 -6.28 -20.64 4.34
C GLN A 161 -6.89 -21.60 3.33
N PHE A 162 -6.67 -22.89 3.56
CA PHE A 162 -7.43 -23.94 2.87
C PHE A 162 -8.78 -24.12 3.56
N ILE A 163 -9.85 -23.89 2.84
CA ILE A 163 -11.21 -24.22 3.27
C ILE A 163 -11.47 -25.64 2.77
N GLY A 164 -11.41 -26.61 3.68
CA GLY A 164 -11.71 -28.04 3.40
C GLY A 164 -13.21 -28.28 3.22
#